data_20c69f9ac851b043e2e8ca0a60b44fb8
#
_entry.id   20c69f9ac851b043e2e8ca0a60b44fb8
#
_cell.length_a   1.000
_cell.length_b   1.000
_cell.length_c   1.000
_cell.angle_alpha   90.00
_cell.angle_beta   90.00
_cell.angle_gamma   90.00
#
_symmetry.space_group_name_H-M   'P 1'
#
loop_
_entity.id
_entity.type
_entity.pdbx_description
1 polymer ?
#
loop_
_entity_poly.entity_id
_entity_poly.type
_entity_poly.pdbx_seq_one_letter_code
_entity_poly.pdbx_strand_id
1 'polypeptide(L)'
;MPVFNELGKVANQLFSFLVDRFPVMCGSDEFHFLPRISHHDRSFASMENLDLNRIHDTISGLKALHRTIESIPSENDLEHFIDRELLKVCITGVLIELEERKSWCYNPLLYLKTAFLGLEQALRAPLGEGDYTVERVMNRLRVIPVLLGQARVNIRTVPESYHIASISMVDDCIDYLTDLKDMDNDLETHLSIVGESLVSLRDYLTSSVKREPDYRFNILSLEATMKNYFQSRRSINEVFEIGLAEWKETSEALKDITREIGNENSWKVLYTSYRPIDSEKADILALYRKETEKLQRFFQKREFRWVETPSPLVVVETPAYLRSVRGSASFSASINPGEGERDLFYITTEKTKNENRCSHSIMRLHREYKFLSAHEAFPGHYLLDSVRRSLENPIRRLIESPLFYEGWSYYAESLLEEDGYIRTPIEKLVHKKRSLWRAARCMIDSGLPTGLIDREKAVKLLEEVGYPQDEADERVNRFQLNPGYHLCYTLGRFEILNLRHLFAPLAGRGSFHRILLQGGELPFHLIERRLQTLIGGKKN
;
A
#
# COMPACT_ATOMS: atom_id res chain seq x y z
N MET A 1 18.55 -31.18 0.54
CA MET A 1 18.71 -29.82 0.00
C MET A 1 17.88 -29.77 -1.27
N PRO A 2 16.89 -28.89 -1.42
CA PRO A 2 16.24 -28.75 -2.72
C PRO A 2 17.31 -28.32 -3.72
N VAL A 3 17.35 -29.01 -4.85
CA VAL A 3 18.18 -28.62 -5.99
C VAL A 3 17.66 -27.27 -6.42
N PHE A 4 18.38 -26.20 -6.09
CA PHE A 4 18.08 -24.86 -6.61
C PHE A 4 18.18 -24.97 -8.13
N ASN A 5 17.03 -24.97 -8.80
CA ASN A 5 16.99 -24.87 -10.24
C ASN A 5 17.64 -23.53 -10.66
N GLU A 6 17.97 -23.39 -11.93
CA GLU A 6 18.64 -22.19 -12.45
C GLU A 6 17.84 -20.91 -12.13
N LEU A 7 16.52 -20.96 -12.21
CA LEU A 7 15.63 -19.86 -11.88
C LEU A 7 15.76 -19.43 -10.40
N GLY A 8 15.85 -20.36 -9.46
CA GLY A 8 16.04 -20.06 -8.04
C GLY A 8 17.39 -19.39 -7.75
N LYS A 9 18.46 -19.74 -8.48
CA LYS A 9 19.75 -19.04 -8.36
C LYS A 9 19.66 -17.59 -8.83
N VAL A 10 19.01 -17.35 -9.97
CA VAL A 10 18.83 -16.00 -10.51
C VAL A 10 17.88 -15.17 -9.64
N ALA A 11 16.84 -15.78 -9.07
CA ALA A 11 15.97 -15.12 -8.10
C ALA A 11 16.75 -14.62 -6.87
N ASN A 12 17.61 -15.46 -6.30
CA ASN A 12 18.47 -15.07 -5.18
C ASN A 12 19.45 -13.95 -5.56
N GLN A 13 20.03 -13.99 -6.76
CA GLN A 13 20.88 -12.90 -7.26
C GLN A 13 20.10 -11.58 -7.39
N LEU A 14 18.88 -11.62 -7.94
CA LEU A 14 18.01 -10.46 -8.06
C LEU A 14 17.67 -9.87 -6.69
N PHE A 15 17.22 -10.70 -5.75
CA PHE A 15 16.85 -10.24 -4.42
C PHE A 15 18.05 -9.67 -3.65
N SER A 16 19.21 -10.31 -3.71
CA SER A 16 20.44 -9.78 -3.12
C SER A 16 20.86 -8.46 -3.75
N PHE A 17 20.76 -8.35 -5.09
CA PHE A 17 21.05 -7.12 -5.81
C PHE A 17 20.12 -5.98 -5.38
N LEU A 18 18.80 -6.22 -5.36
CA LEU A 18 17.81 -5.20 -4.98
C LEU A 18 18.03 -4.69 -3.57
N VAL A 19 18.32 -5.57 -2.69
CA VAL A 19 18.57 -5.25 -1.32
C VAL A 19 19.86 -4.46 -1.10
N ASP A 20 20.94 -4.74 -1.84
CA ASP A 20 22.16 -3.90 -1.84
C ASP A 20 21.87 -2.48 -2.35
N ARG A 21 20.95 -2.34 -3.28
CA ARG A 21 20.56 -1.05 -3.87
C ARG A 21 19.54 -0.28 -3.03
N PHE A 22 18.61 -0.99 -2.41
CA PHE A 22 17.44 -0.44 -1.71
C PHE A 22 17.29 -1.07 -0.31
N PRO A 23 18.27 -0.87 0.60
CA PRO A 23 18.29 -1.57 1.89
C PRO A 23 17.13 -1.18 2.82
N VAL A 24 16.63 0.05 2.79
CA VAL A 24 15.48 0.49 3.56
C VAL A 24 14.18 0.16 2.84
N MET A 25 14.11 0.47 1.55
CA MET A 25 12.87 0.34 0.77
C MET A 25 12.42 -1.12 0.64
N CYS A 26 13.35 -2.07 0.45
CA CYS A 26 13.01 -3.51 0.43
C CYS A 26 12.51 -4.03 1.79
N GLY A 27 12.75 -3.32 2.85
CA GLY A 27 12.28 -3.64 4.20
C GLY A 27 11.02 -2.90 4.61
N SER A 28 10.28 -2.32 3.66
CA SER A 28 9.10 -1.52 3.91
C SER A 28 7.98 -1.83 2.94
N ASP A 29 6.76 -1.71 3.41
CA ASP A 29 5.51 -1.80 2.63
C ASP A 29 5.14 -0.49 1.90
N GLU A 30 5.93 0.57 2.05
CA GLU A 30 5.69 1.87 1.41
C GLU A 30 6.14 1.94 -0.06
N PHE A 31 6.95 0.97 -0.51
CA PHE A 31 7.57 0.96 -1.84
C PHE A 31 7.15 -0.28 -2.63
N HIS A 32 5.89 -0.30 -3.06
CA HIS A 32 5.22 -1.45 -3.70
C HIS A 32 5.87 -1.99 -4.97
N PHE A 33 6.81 -1.24 -5.57
CA PHE A 33 7.56 -1.69 -6.76
C PHE A 33 8.77 -2.56 -6.40
N LEU A 34 9.08 -2.74 -5.11
CA LEU A 34 10.18 -3.56 -4.61
C LEU A 34 9.66 -4.82 -3.89
N PRO A 35 10.40 -5.94 -3.96
CA PRO A 35 10.07 -7.12 -3.17
C PRO A 35 10.31 -6.85 -1.68
N ARG A 36 9.50 -7.46 -0.81
CA ARG A 36 9.68 -7.39 0.64
C ARG A 36 10.73 -8.39 1.11
N ILE A 37 11.88 -7.88 1.52
CA ILE A 37 13.04 -8.70 1.92
C ILE A 37 13.50 -8.28 3.30
N SER A 38 13.70 -9.28 4.18
CA SER A 38 14.11 -9.06 5.56
C SER A 38 15.51 -8.45 5.72
N HIS A 39 15.72 -7.78 6.84
CA HIS A 39 16.96 -7.07 7.19
C HIS A 39 17.94 -7.88 8.04
N HIS A 40 17.65 -9.16 8.36
CA HIS A 40 18.37 -9.90 9.41
C HIS A 40 19.88 -10.02 9.24
N ASP A 41 20.39 -9.90 8.02
CA ASP A 41 21.83 -10.01 7.74
C ASP A 41 22.47 -8.66 7.41
N ARG A 42 21.90 -7.51 7.84
CA ARG A 42 22.31 -6.22 7.33
C ARG A 42 22.77 -5.22 8.36
N SER A 43 23.79 -4.53 7.98
CA SER A 43 24.24 -3.32 8.64
C SER A 43 23.19 -2.21 8.53
N PHE A 44 22.69 -1.73 9.66
CA PHE A 44 21.91 -0.50 9.74
C PHE A 44 22.72 0.77 9.43
N ALA A 45 23.98 0.62 9.01
CA ALA A 45 24.87 1.71 8.60
C ALA A 45 24.64 2.18 7.16
N SER A 46 23.84 1.46 6.34
CA SER A 46 23.60 1.78 4.94
C SER A 46 22.17 2.24 4.70
N MET A 47 22.01 3.19 3.79
CA MET A 47 20.75 3.61 3.17
C MET A 47 20.90 3.61 1.65
N GLU A 48 19.80 3.87 0.96
CA GLU A 48 19.82 4.06 -0.49
C GLU A 48 20.80 5.14 -0.89
N ASN A 49 21.57 4.84 -1.91
CA ASN A 49 22.36 5.85 -2.62
C ASN A 49 21.65 6.18 -3.93
N LEU A 50 21.05 7.35 -3.98
CA LEU A 50 20.25 7.86 -5.11
C LEU A 50 21.07 8.87 -5.95
N ASP A 51 22.40 8.80 -5.96
CA ASP A 51 23.19 9.54 -6.95
C ASP A 51 22.98 8.98 -8.37
N LEU A 52 23.19 9.81 -9.36
CA LEU A 52 22.87 9.50 -10.76
C LEU A 52 23.67 8.30 -11.29
N ASN A 53 24.95 8.15 -10.90
CA ASN A 53 25.78 7.03 -11.34
C ASN A 53 25.25 5.72 -10.75
N ARG A 54 24.91 5.71 -9.45
CA ARG A 54 24.36 4.54 -8.79
C ARG A 54 23.00 4.13 -9.37
N ILE A 55 22.16 5.09 -9.75
CA ILE A 55 20.89 4.84 -10.44
C ILE A 55 21.15 4.18 -11.81
N HIS A 56 22.06 4.72 -12.62
CA HIS A 56 22.41 4.15 -13.92
C HIS A 56 23.00 2.74 -13.81
N ASP A 57 23.86 2.51 -12.83
CA ASP A 57 24.41 1.18 -12.55
C ASP A 57 23.32 0.18 -12.14
N THR A 58 22.35 0.66 -11.33
CA THR A 58 21.21 -0.15 -10.93
C THR A 58 20.34 -0.56 -12.12
N ILE A 59 20.01 0.39 -13.00
CA ILE A 59 19.26 0.15 -14.23
C ILE A 59 20.00 -0.87 -15.12
N SER A 60 21.30 -0.69 -15.30
CA SER A 60 22.13 -1.57 -16.12
C SER A 60 22.18 -3.00 -15.56
N GLY A 61 22.33 -3.14 -14.25
CA GLY A 61 22.31 -4.42 -13.54
C GLY A 61 20.96 -5.13 -13.65
N LEU A 62 19.86 -4.42 -13.48
CA LEU A 62 18.50 -4.96 -13.63
C LEU A 62 18.23 -5.44 -15.07
N LYS A 63 18.66 -4.68 -16.08
CA LYS A 63 18.55 -5.10 -17.49
C LYS A 63 19.40 -6.34 -17.81
N ALA A 64 20.54 -6.49 -17.17
CA ALA A 64 21.36 -7.71 -17.30
C ALA A 64 20.66 -8.92 -16.67
N LEU A 65 20.14 -8.78 -15.45
CA LEU A 65 19.36 -9.83 -14.77
C LEU A 65 18.10 -10.21 -15.57
N HIS A 66 17.40 -9.24 -16.14
CA HIS A 66 16.23 -9.50 -16.98
C HIS A 66 16.58 -10.38 -18.18
N ARG A 67 17.68 -10.04 -18.92
CA ARG A 67 18.17 -10.88 -20.03
C ARG A 67 18.54 -12.29 -19.58
N THR A 68 19.15 -12.43 -18.41
CA THR A 68 19.48 -13.75 -17.84
C THR A 68 18.20 -14.56 -17.59
N ILE A 69 17.16 -13.97 -17.02
CA ILE A 69 15.88 -14.64 -16.79
C ILE A 69 15.22 -15.03 -18.14
N GLU A 70 15.30 -14.18 -19.15
CA GLU A 70 14.77 -14.47 -20.49
C GLU A 70 15.48 -15.64 -21.16
N SER A 71 16.79 -15.84 -20.92
CA SER A 71 17.57 -16.94 -21.48
C SER A 71 17.28 -18.30 -20.82
N ILE A 72 16.64 -18.34 -19.65
CA ILE A 72 16.24 -19.60 -19.00
C ILE A 72 15.13 -20.25 -19.83
N PRO A 73 15.32 -21.51 -20.27
CA PRO A 73 14.30 -22.20 -21.07
C PRO A 73 12.96 -22.26 -20.37
N SER A 74 11.90 -22.08 -21.16
CA SER A 74 10.54 -22.30 -20.68
C SER A 74 10.33 -23.80 -20.52
N GLU A 75 10.29 -24.30 -19.30
CA GLU A 75 9.87 -25.67 -19.04
C GLU A 75 8.37 -25.82 -19.37
N ASN A 76 7.94 -27.06 -19.68
CA ASN A 76 6.51 -27.36 -19.91
C ASN A 76 5.68 -27.31 -18.61
N ASP A 77 6.25 -26.80 -17.52
CA ASP A 77 5.61 -26.63 -16.23
C ASP A 77 5.05 -25.21 -16.09
N LEU A 78 3.75 -25.11 -15.84
CA LEU A 78 3.03 -23.86 -15.66
C LEU A 78 3.56 -23.07 -14.44
N GLU A 79 3.88 -23.73 -13.33
CA GLU A 79 4.33 -23.05 -12.11
C GLU A 79 5.71 -22.43 -12.31
N HIS A 80 6.62 -23.14 -13.00
CA HIS A 80 7.92 -22.60 -13.39
C HIS A 80 7.80 -21.41 -14.36
N PHE A 81 6.89 -21.51 -15.34
CA PHE A 81 6.59 -20.37 -16.22
C PHE A 81 6.10 -19.15 -15.46
N ILE A 82 5.16 -19.34 -14.51
CA ILE A 82 4.60 -18.26 -13.67
C ILE A 82 5.71 -17.61 -12.85
N ASP A 83 6.58 -18.38 -12.22
CA ASP A 83 7.67 -17.87 -11.39
C ASP A 83 8.67 -17.03 -12.21
N ARG A 84 8.99 -17.48 -13.43
CA ARG A 84 9.83 -16.73 -14.36
C ARG A 84 9.18 -15.39 -14.76
N GLU A 85 7.90 -15.39 -15.11
CA GLU A 85 7.18 -14.16 -15.45
C GLU A 85 7.09 -13.22 -14.24
N LEU A 86 6.90 -13.73 -13.02
CA LEU A 86 6.84 -12.92 -11.82
C LEU A 86 8.16 -12.21 -11.51
N LEU A 87 9.32 -12.88 -11.72
CA LEU A 87 10.63 -12.23 -11.62
C LEU A 87 10.80 -11.10 -12.64
N LYS A 88 10.33 -11.29 -13.87
CA LYS A 88 10.35 -10.25 -14.91
C LYS A 88 9.48 -9.06 -14.53
N VAL A 89 8.29 -9.31 -13.99
CA VAL A 89 7.38 -8.27 -13.47
C VAL A 89 8.05 -7.47 -12.35
N CYS A 90 8.70 -8.14 -11.42
CA CYS A 90 9.45 -7.48 -10.33
C CYS A 90 10.51 -6.52 -10.88
N ILE A 91 11.37 -6.99 -11.80
CA ILE A 91 12.39 -6.13 -12.44
C ILE A 91 11.73 -4.97 -13.18
N THR A 92 10.65 -5.24 -13.92
CA THR A 92 9.94 -4.23 -14.72
C THR A 92 9.36 -3.14 -13.83
N GLY A 93 8.79 -3.48 -12.66
CA GLY A 93 8.29 -2.49 -11.71
C GLY A 93 9.38 -1.53 -11.23
N VAL A 94 10.56 -2.04 -10.92
CA VAL A 94 11.71 -1.21 -10.51
C VAL A 94 12.23 -0.36 -11.69
N LEU A 95 12.31 -0.92 -12.89
CA LEU A 95 12.73 -0.16 -14.07
C LEU A 95 11.75 0.96 -14.43
N ILE A 96 10.44 0.73 -14.33
CA ILE A 96 9.42 1.78 -14.52
C ILE A 96 9.64 2.91 -13.51
N GLU A 97 9.91 2.60 -12.25
CA GLU A 97 10.19 3.61 -11.22
C GLU A 97 11.44 4.43 -11.54
N LEU A 98 12.53 3.78 -11.97
CA LEU A 98 13.81 4.44 -12.22
C LEU A 98 13.91 5.16 -13.56
N GLU A 99 13.30 4.64 -14.63
CA GLU A 99 13.46 5.14 -16.00
C GLU A 99 12.26 5.94 -16.52
N GLU A 100 11.02 5.54 -16.15
CA GLU A 100 9.80 6.18 -16.67
C GLU A 100 9.27 7.20 -15.66
N ARG A 101 8.97 6.75 -14.44
CA ARG A 101 8.44 7.61 -13.39
C ARG A 101 9.48 8.58 -12.87
N LYS A 102 10.70 8.12 -12.64
CA LYS A 102 11.84 8.93 -12.16
C LYS A 102 11.52 9.73 -10.90
N SER A 103 10.81 9.16 -9.94
CA SER A 103 10.41 9.88 -8.73
C SER A 103 11.62 10.42 -7.95
N TRP A 104 12.79 9.81 -8.09
CA TRP A 104 14.04 10.27 -7.53
C TRP A 104 14.47 11.69 -8.00
N CYS A 105 13.95 12.21 -9.10
CA CYS A 105 14.32 13.55 -9.61
C CYS A 105 13.26 14.64 -9.38
N TYR A 106 12.07 14.30 -8.85
CA TYR A 106 11.02 15.29 -8.61
C TYR A 106 10.22 15.08 -7.31
N ASN A 107 10.40 13.93 -6.61
CA ASN A 107 9.60 13.58 -5.44
C ASN A 107 10.42 13.65 -4.14
N PRO A 108 10.36 14.75 -3.37
CA PRO A 108 11.08 14.83 -2.09
C PRO A 108 10.60 13.84 -1.04
N LEU A 109 9.32 13.39 -1.12
CA LEU A 109 8.77 12.40 -0.19
C LEU A 109 9.50 11.05 -0.28
N LEU A 110 10.06 10.69 -1.44
CA LEU A 110 10.88 9.49 -1.61
C LEU A 110 12.05 9.49 -0.62
N TYR A 111 12.78 10.60 -0.53
CA TYR A 111 13.94 10.76 0.34
C TYR A 111 13.55 10.82 1.81
N LEU A 112 12.51 11.60 2.13
CA LEU A 112 12.01 11.75 3.50
C LEU A 112 11.49 10.42 4.06
N LYS A 113 10.64 9.71 3.29
CA LYS A 113 10.15 8.39 3.68
C LYS A 113 11.30 7.40 3.88
N THR A 114 12.22 7.31 2.93
CA THR A 114 13.38 6.42 3.05
C THR A 114 14.20 6.71 4.30
N ALA A 115 14.49 7.99 4.58
CA ALA A 115 15.25 8.39 5.75
C ALA A 115 14.59 7.93 7.06
N PHE A 116 13.31 8.25 7.24
CA PHE A 116 12.62 8.02 8.51
C PHE A 116 12.09 6.60 8.69
N LEU A 117 11.72 5.91 7.62
CA LEU A 117 11.48 4.46 7.68
C LEU A 117 12.76 3.70 8.05
N GLY A 118 13.91 4.09 7.50
CA GLY A 118 15.19 3.51 7.87
C GLY A 118 15.54 3.71 9.35
N LEU A 119 15.22 4.86 9.90
CA LEU A 119 15.39 5.16 11.33
C LEU A 119 14.46 4.30 12.19
N GLU A 120 13.18 4.19 11.81
CA GLU A 120 12.21 3.35 12.51
C GLU A 120 12.56 1.86 12.46
N GLN A 121 13.06 1.37 11.33
CA GLN A 121 13.56 0.00 11.22
C GLN A 121 14.69 -0.27 12.22
N ALA A 122 15.61 0.69 12.41
CA ALA A 122 16.69 0.57 13.40
C ALA A 122 16.16 0.52 14.83
N LEU A 123 15.08 1.25 15.13
CA LEU A 123 14.44 1.26 16.45
C LEU A 123 13.68 -0.03 16.76
N ARG A 124 13.04 -0.64 15.76
CA ARG A 124 12.10 -1.76 15.94
C ARG A 124 12.68 -3.13 15.65
N ALA A 125 13.78 -3.21 14.91
CA ALA A 125 14.37 -4.50 14.60
C ALA A 125 14.79 -5.25 15.87
N PRO A 126 14.51 -6.57 15.96
CA PRO A 126 14.97 -7.40 17.07
C PRO A 126 16.48 -7.29 17.26
N LEU A 127 16.94 -7.29 18.50
CA LEU A 127 18.37 -7.24 18.82
C LEU A 127 18.98 -8.64 18.63
N GLY A 128 20.03 -8.70 17.78
CA GLY A 128 20.92 -9.86 17.75
C GLY A 128 21.94 -9.84 18.90
N GLU A 129 22.76 -10.88 19.04
CA GLU A 129 23.86 -10.90 20.00
C GLU A 129 24.85 -9.77 19.71
N GLY A 130 25.09 -8.92 20.72
CA GLY A 130 26.01 -7.77 20.60
C GLY A 130 25.44 -6.52 19.92
N ASP A 131 24.17 -6.52 19.53
CA ASP A 131 23.51 -5.35 18.94
C ASP A 131 22.92 -4.43 20.01
N TYR A 132 23.07 -3.13 19.81
CA TYR A 132 22.49 -2.08 20.66
C TYR A 132 21.58 -1.18 19.81
N THR A 133 20.37 -0.93 20.29
CA THR A 133 19.40 -0.06 19.58
C THR A 133 19.99 1.33 19.31
N VAL A 134 20.67 1.92 20.28
CA VAL A 134 21.28 3.25 20.17
C VAL A 134 22.32 3.29 19.04
N GLU A 135 23.18 2.27 18.93
CA GLU A 135 24.19 2.19 17.87
C GLU A 135 23.56 2.08 16.47
N ARG A 136 22.51 1.26 16.31
CA ARG A 136 21.75 1.15 15.05
C ARG A 136 21.13 2.48 14.67
N VAL A 137 20.51 3.18 15.63
CA VAL A 137 19.92 4.50 15.44
C VAL A 137 20.98 5.51 15.04
N MET A 138 22.12 5.55 15.73
CA MET A 138 23.26 6.42 15.37
C MET A 138 23.74 6.15 13.95
N ASN A 139 23.86 4.88 13.56
CA ASN A 139 24.28 4.52 12.21
C ASN A 139 23.31 5.07 11.14
N ARG A 140 22.01 5.00 11.38
CA ARG A 140 21.01 5.61 10.48
C ARG A 140 21.08 7.14 10.47
N LEU A 141 21.18 7.76 11.65
CA LEU A 141 21.29 9.22 11.76
C LEU A 141 22.51 9.79 11.01
N ARG A 142 23.63 9.05 10.97
CA ARG A 142 24.84 9.48 10.23
C ARG A 142 24.65 9.53 8.72
N VAL A 143 23.81 8.65 8.13
CA VAL A 143 23.64 8.57 6.67
C VAL A 143 22.46 9.38 6.14
N ILE A 144 21.50 9.75 6.98
CA ILE A 144 20.34 10.58 6.59
C ILE A 144 20.76 11.92 5.94
N PRO A 145 21.72 12.70 6.47
CA PRO A 145 22.14 13.95 5.85
C PRO A 145 22.68 13.81 4.43
N VAL A 146 23.35 12.67 4.14
CA VAL A 146 23.86 12.37 2.80
C VAL A 146 22.69 12.14 1.84
N LEU A 147 21.70 11.34 2.23
CA LEU A 147 20.51 11.08 1.43
C LEU A 147 19.71 12.35 1.15
N LEU A 148 19.50 13.21 2.17
CA LEU A 148 18.82 14.51 2.00
C LEU A 148 19.66 15.48 1.14
N GLY A 149 20.98 15.38 1.18
CA GLY A 149 21.88 16.08 0.28
C GLY A 149 21.68 15.66 -1.18
N GLN A 150 21.52 14.37 -1.45
CA GLN A 150 21.21 13.86 -2.80
C GLN A 150 19.87 14.39 -3.31
N ALA A 151 18.84 14.52 -2.45
CA ALA A 151 17.58 15.14 -2.82
C ALA A 151 17.78 16.55 -3.40
N ARG A 152 18.60 17.39 -2.75
CA ARG A 152 18.90 18.76 -3.24
C ARG A 152 19.68 18.78 -4.55
N VAL A 153 20.46 17.75 -4.84
CA VAL A 153 21.19 17.63 -6.11
C VAL A 153 20.27 17.15 -7.23
N ASN A 154 19.44 16.16 -6.96
CA ASN A 154 18.63 15.49 -7.98
C ASN A 154 17.35 16.25 -8.33
N ILE A 155 16.70 16.88 -7.36
CA ILE A 155 15.40 17.51 -7.53
C ILE A 155 15.58 18.95 -8.01
N ARG A 156 15.05 19.28 -9.18
CA ARG A 156 15.04 20.64 -9.75
C ARG A 156 13.63 21.19 -9.91
N THR A 157 12.69 20.29 -10.08
CA THR A 157 11.28 20.60 -10.29
C THR A 157 10.46 19.71 -9.39
N VAL A 158 9.40 20.22 -8.78
CA VAL A 158 8.49 19.47 -7.91
C VAL A 158 7.05 19.77 -8.30
N PRO A 159 6.21 18.73 -8.49
CA PRO A 159 4.77 18.93 -8.66
C PRO A 159 4.15 19.56 -7.41
N GLU A 160 3.12 20.38 -7.58
CA GLU A 160 2.54 21.20 -6.50
C GLU A 160 2.07 20.33 -5.30
N SER A 161 1.38 19.23 -5.57
CA SER A 161 0.92 18.32 -4.49
C SER A 161 2.08 17.70 -3.71
N TYR A 162 3.17 17.32 -4.39
CA TYR A 162 4.37 16.79 -3.74
C TYR A 162 5.11 17.85 -2.93
N HIS A 163 5.14 19.10 -3.43
CA HIS A 163 5.73 20.20 -2.69
C HIS A 163 5.01 20.43 -1.36
N ILE A 164 3.68 20.58 -1.37
CA ILE A 164 2.85 20.79 -0.18
C ILE A 164 3.04 19.65 0.82
N ALA A 165 2.94 18.40 0.35
CA ALA A 165 3.09 17.23 1.21
C ALA A 165 4.51 17.09 1.79
N SER A 166 5.54 17.46 1.02
CA SER A 166 6.92 17.38 1.49
C SER A 166 7.24 18.40 2.57
N ILE A 167 6.74 19.63 2.47
CA ILE A 167 6.90 20.64 3.52
C ILE A 167 6.24 20.15 4.81
N SER A 168 4.99 19.66 4.73
CA SER A 168 4.30 19.09 5.90
C SER A 168 5.07 17.92 6.51
N MET A 169 5.62 17.02 5.68
CA MET A 169 6.38 15.87 6.17
C MET A 169 7.70 16.28 6.81
N VAL A 170 8.38 17.33 6.32
CA VAL A 170 9.59 17.86 6.99
C VAL A 170 9.26 18.32 8.40
N ASP A 171 8.14 19.03 8.59
CA ASP A 171 7.72 19.48 9.93
C ASP A 171 7.40 18.28 10.85
N ASP A 172 6.66 17.27 10.35
CA ASP A 172 6.39 16.02 11.07
C ASP A 172 7.70 15.27 11.44
N CYS A 173 8.70 15.28 10.55
CA CYS A 173 10.01 14.67 10.82
C CYS A 173 10.78 15.40 11.90
N ILE A 174 10.74 16.73 11.93
CA ILE A 174 11.39 17.55 12.97
C ILE A 174 10.73 17.28 14.34
N ASP A 175 9.40 17.23 14.39
CA ASP A 175 8.67 16.88 15.61
C ASP A 175 9.08 15.48 16.10
N TYR A 176 9.18 14.50 15.19
CA TYR A 176 9.60 13.14 15.52
C TYR A 176 11.04 13.05 16.07
N LEU A 177 11.99 13.84 15.53
CA LEU A 177 13.34 13.91 16.09
C LEU A 177 13.36 14.47 17.52
N THR A 178 12.42 15.34 17.85
CA THR A 178 12.27 15.86 19.22
C THR A 178 11.86 14.78 20.20
N ASP A 179 10.94 13.89 19.79
CA ASP A 179 10.52 12.75 20.61
C ASP A 179 11.68 11.75 20.86
N LEU A 180 12.65 11.67 19.95
CA LEU A 180 13.81 10.77 20.09
C LEU A 180 14.91 11.31 21.01
N LYS A 181 14.93 12.61 21.31
CA LYS A 181 15.99 13.22 22.18
C LYS A 181 16.00 12.62 23.57
N ASP A 182 14.84 12.20 24.07
CA ASP A 182 14.70 11.65 25.41
C ASP A 182 15.20 10.21 25.52
N MET A 183 15.60 9.57 24.41
CA MET A 183 16.06 8.18 24.42
C MET A 183 17.49 8.03 24.94
N ASP A 184 18.42 8.86 24.48
CA ASP A 184 19.83 8.79 24.87
C ASP A 184 20.55 10.11 24.51
N ASN A 185 21.36 10.63 25.44
CA ASN A 185 22.13 11.86 25.25
C ASN A 185 23.19 11.73 24.14
N ASP A 186 23.69 10.52 23.86
CA ASP A 186 24.66 10.28 22.78
C ASP A 186 24.06 10.52 21.39
N LEU A 187 22.74 10.52 21.26
CA LEU A 187 22.03 10.81 20.00
C LEU A 187 21.94 12.31 19.69
N GLU A 188 22.04 13.22 20.68
CA GLU A 188 21.73 14.64 20.54
C GLU A 188 22.48 15.31 19.37
N THR A 189 23.80 15.07 19.26
CA THR A 189 24.61 15.64 18.18
C THR A 189 24.14 15.19 16.81
N HIS A 190 23.82 13.89 16.65
CA HIS A 190 23.36 13.33 15.36
C HIS A 190 21.95 13.79 15.02
N LEU A 191 21.06 13.88 16.00
CA LEU A 191 19.70 14.41 15.85
C LEU A 191 19.74 15.90 15.41
N SER A 192 20.65 16.70 15.98
CA SER A 192 20.85 18.10 15.56
C SER A 192 21.28 18.22 14.09
N ILE A 193 22.26 17.41 13.65
CA ILE A 193 22.75 17.40 12.26
C ILE A 193 21.62 17.00 11.29
N VAL A 194 20.81 16.01 11.65
CA VAL A 194 19.65 15.62 10.83
C VAL A 194 18.62 16.74 10.78
N GLY A 195 18.33 17.38 11.92
CA GLY A 195 17.42 18.54 11.99
C GLY A 195 17.88 19.70 11.10
N GLU A 196 19.17 20.05 11.14
CA GLU A 196 19.75 21.07 10.24
C GLU A 196 19.63 20.69 8.77
N SER A 197 19.81 19.40 8.45
CA SER A 197 19.67 18.88 7.08
C SER A 197 18.22 18.96 6.59
N LEU A 198 17.23 18.70 7.46
CA LEU A 198 15.80 18.87 7.17
C LEU A 198 15.43 20.33 6.93
N VAL A 199 15.90 21.24 7.77
CA VAL A 199 15.72 22.69 7.59
C VAL A 199 16.32 23.13 6.25
N SER A 200 17.54 22.69 5.95
CA SER A 200 18.21 22.99 4.68
C SER A 200 17.45 22.45 3.46
N LEU A 201 16.84 21.25 3.57
CA LEU A 201 15.99 20.70 2.51
C LEU A 201 14.71 21.54 2.37
N ARG A 202 14.05 21.91 3.46
CA ARG A 202 12.85 22.76 3.44
C ARG A 202 13.13 24.11 2.78
N ASP A 203 14.23 24.76 3.14
CA ASP A 203 14.63 26.04 2.56
C ASP A 203 14.90 25.91 1.05
N TYR A 204 15.55 24.83 0.64
CA TYR A 204 15.77 24.52 -0.77
C TYR A 204 14.43 24.33 -1.53
N LEU A 205 13.52 23.54 -0.98
CA LEU A 205 12.21 23.30 -1.58
C LEU A 205 11.38 24.59 -1.68
N THR A 206 11.49 25.48 -0.71
CA THR A 206 10.72 26.73 -0.67
C THR A 206 11.26 27.79 -1.61
N SER A 207 12.60 27.93 -1.71
CA SER A 207 13.25 29.07 -2.36
C SER A 207 13.86 28.77 -3.73
N SER A 208 14.23 27.51 -4.01
CA SER A 208 15.09 27.17 -5.14
C SER A 208 14.46 26.24 -6.17
N VAL A 209 13.42 25.51 -5.80
CA VAL A 209 12.78 24.50 -6.66
C VAL A 209 11.69 25.12 -7.49
N LYS A 210 11.64 24.77 -8.78
CA LYS A 210 10.53 25.15 -9.67
C LYS A 210 9.31 24.29 -9.37
N ARG A 211 8.15 24.90 -9.16
CA ARG A 211 6.87 24.18 -9.03
C ARG A 211 6.23 23.96 -10.38
N GLU A 212 5.61 22.80 -10.55
CA GLU A 212 4.89 22.46 -11.79
C GLU A 212 3.54 21.78 -11.48
N PRO A 213 2.57 21.85 -12.42
CA PRO A 213 1.30 21.12 -12.27
C PRO A 213 1.50 19.61 -12.24
N ASP A 214 0.73 18.91 -11.39
CA ASP A 214 0.86 17.47 -11.14
C ASP A 214 0.65 16.58 -12.37
N TYR A 215 -0.25 16.97 -13.29
CA TYR A 215 -0.63 16.14 -14.45
C TYR A 215 0.51 15.85 -15.43
N ARG A 216 1.59 16.62 -15.42
CA ARG A 216 2.73 16.43 -16.35
C ARG A 216 3.52 15.16 -16.09
N PHE A 217 3.41 14.58 -14.91
CA PHE A 217 4.26 13.48 -14.45
C PHE A 217 3.59 12.11 -14.52
N ASN A 218 2.31 12.02 -14.86
CA ASN A 218 1.52 10.85 -14.50
C ASN A 218 1.13 9.91 -15.65
N ILE A 219 0.96 10.39 -16.92
CA ILE A 219 0.31 9.55 -17.95
C ILE A 219 1.20 8.42 -18.49
N LEU A 220 2.43 8.72 -18.89
CA LEU A 220 3.32 7.69 -19.46
C LEU A 220 3.68 6.60 -18.45
N SER A 221 3.95 7.00 -17.21
CA SER A 221 4.23 6.06 -16.14
C SER A 221 3.00 5.21 -15.77
N LEU A 222 1.79 5.76 -15.91
CA LEU A 222 0.55 5.01 -15.68
C LEU A 222 0.33 3.94 -16.75
N GLU A 223 0.52 4.28 -18.04
CA GLU A 223 0.42 3.32 -19.13
C GLU A 223 1.44 2.20 -19.01
N ALA A 224 2.71 2.53 -18.70
CA ALA A 224 3.76 1.56 -18.48
C ALA A 224 3.43 0.66 -17.26
N THR A 225 2.94 1.23 -16.18
CA THR A 225 2.52 0.49 -14.99
C THR A 225 1.39 -0.48 -15.30
N MET A 226 0.34 -0.03 -15.96
CA MET A 226 -0.81 -0.87 -16.31
C MET A 226 -0.41 -2.03 -17.24
N LYS A 227 0.33 -1.72 -18.29
CA LYS A 227 0.67 -2.69 -19.34
C LYS A 227 1.78 -3.66 -18.91
N ASN A 228 2.87 -3.13 -18.32
CA ASN A 228 4.10 -3.90 -18.15
C ASN A 228 4.29 -4.41 -16.71
N TYR A 229 3.85 -3.65 -15.69
CA TYR A 229 3.98 -4.06 -14.30
C TYR A 229 2.76 -4.84 -13.81
N PHE A 230 1.55 -4.30 -13.97
CA PHE A 230 0.33 -5.04 -13.61
C PHE A 230 -0.04 -6.10 -14.65
N GLN A 231 0.54 -6.03 -15.84
CA GLN A 231 0.20 -6.87 -16.99
C GLN A 231 -1.33 -6.94 -17.20
N SER A 232 -1.99 -5.79 -17.00
CA SER A 232 -3.43 -5.67 -17.19
C SER A 232 -3.80 -5.80 -18.66
N ARG A 233 -4.88 -6.53 -18.93
CA ARG A 233 -5.51 -6.60 -20.25
C ARG A 233 -6.43 -5.41 -20.53
N ARG A 234 -6.63 -4.54 -19.53
CA ARG A 234 -7.50 -3.37 -19.61
C ARG A 234 -6.69 -2.13 -19.98
N SER A 235 -7.21 -1.34 -20.88
CA SER A 235 -6.75 0.03 -21.12
C SER A 235 -7.16 0.94 -19.97
N ILE A 236 -6.51 2.10 -19.84
CA ILE A 236 -6.85 3.08 -18.80
C ILE A 236 -8.30 3.57 -18.96
N ASN A 237 -8.78 3.72 -20.22
CA ASN A 237 -10.17 4.09 -20.50
C ASN A 237 -11.16 3.03 -20.01
N GLU A 238 -10.86 1.74 -20.23
CA GLU A 238 -11.71 0.65 -19.68
C GLU A 238 -11.71 0.66 -18.15
N VAL A 239 -10.59 0.99 -17.50
CA VAL A 239 -10.52 1.13 -16.04
C VAL A 239 -11.39 2.29 -15.56
N PHE A 240 -11.40 3.42 -16.27
CA PHE A 240 -12.31 4.53 -15.99
C PHE A 240 -13.77 4.08 -16.09
N GLU A 241 -14.14 3.35 -17.13
CA GLU A 241 -15.51 2.84 -17.32
C GLU A 241 -15.90 1.81 -16.23
N ILE A 242 -14.98 0.96 -15.76
CA ILE A 242 -15.21 0.09 -14.61
C ILE A 242 -15.52 0.92 -13.35
N GLY A 243 -14.74 1.96 -13.10
CA GLY A 243 -14.99 2.89 -12.00
C GLY A 243 -16.35 3.58 -12.12
N LEU A 244 -16.72 4.03 -13.31
CA LEU A 244 -18.01 4.68 -13.60
C LEU A 244 -19.19 3.71 -13.44
N ALA A 245 -19.04 2.46 -13.84
CA ALA A 245 -20.07 1.43 -13.65
C ALA A 245 -20.29 1.15 -12.15
N GLU A 246 -19.21 0.96 -11.38
CA GLU A 246 -19.30 0.78 -9.93
C GLU A 246 -19.89 2.02 -9.23
N TRP A 247 -19.56 3.23 -9.69
CA TRP A 247 -20.15 4.47 -9.19
C TRP A 247 -21.67 4.49 -9.37
N LYS A 248 -22.16 4.17 -10.57
CA LYS A 248 -23.60 4.16 -10.88
C LYS A 248 -24.34 3.12 -10.06
N GLU A 249 -23.84 1.88 -10.03
CA GLU A 249 -24.42 0.77 -9.26
C GLU A 249 -24.50 1.11 -7.77
N THR A 250 -23.40 1.62 -7.22
CA THR A 250 -23.30 1.96 -5.80
C THR A 250 -24.18 3.16 -5.43
N SER A 251 -24.28 4.15 -6.31
CA SER A 251 -25.18 5.30 -6.10
C SER A 251 -26.64 4.88 -6.06
N GLU A 252 -27.05 3.94 -6.89
CA GLU A 252 -28.41 3.39 -6.86
C GLU A 252 -28.65 2.55 -5.61
N ALA A 253 -27.71 1.68 -5.25
CA ALA A 253 -27.80 0.90 -4.01
C ALA A 253 -27.91 1.77 -2.76
N LEU A 254 -27.22 2.92 -2.70
CA LEU A 254 -27.36 3.86 -1.59
C LEU A 254 -28.77 4.47 -1.50
N LYS A 255 -29.42 4.76 -2.64
CA LYS A 255 -30.81 5.24 -2.67
C LYS A 255 -31.79 4.15 -2.20
N ASP A 256 -31.57 2.90 -2.63
CA ASP A 256 -32.41 1.77 -2.25
C ASP A 256 -32.33 1.50 -0.75
N ILE A 257 -31.12 1.46 -0.19
CA ILE A 257 -30.91 1.29 1.25
C ILE A 257 -31.53 2.45 2.04
N THR A 258 -31.45 3.69 1.54
CA THR A 258 -32.07 4.86 2.16
C THR A 258 -33.60 4.69 2.24
N ARG A 259 -34.21 4.20 1.16
CA ARG A 259 -35.66 3.88 1.14
C ARG A 259 -36.03 2.74 2.10
N GLU A 260 -35.17 1.68 2.18
CA GLU A 260 -35.36 0.58 3.13
C GLU A 260 -35.34 1.05 4.59
N ILE A 261 -34.46 2.01 4.92
CA ILE A 261 -34.41 2.61 6.27
C ILE A 261 -35.69 3.41 6.59
N GLY A 262 -36.48 3.80 5.58
CA GLY A 262 -37.74 4.52 5.77
C GLY A 262 -37.56 5.97 6.23
N ASN A 263 -36.45 6.60 5.88
CA ASN A 263 -36.13 7.96 6.26
C ASN A 263 -36.14 8.89 5.03
N GLU A 264 -36.75 10.06 5.15
CA GLU A 264 -36.77 11.08 4.08
C GLU A 264 -35.43 11.78 3.90
N ASN A 265 -34.49 11.60 4.82
CA ASN A 265 -33.15 12.16 4.75
C ASN A 265 -32.31 11.48 3.65
N SER A 266 -31.36 12.23 3.09
CA SER A 266 -30.40 11.67 2.16
C SER A 266 -29.47 10.65 2.86
N TRP A 267 -28.91 9.70 2.10
CA TRP A 267 -27.93 8.75 2.62
C TRP A 267 -26.73 9.45 3.30
N LYS A 268 -26.38 10.67 2.87
CA LYS A 268 -25.30 11.46 3.49
C LYS A 268 -25.63 11.84 4.94
N VAL A 269 -26.88 12.26 5.20
CA VAL A 269 -27.35 12.58 6.55
C VAL A 269 -27.37 11.32 7.41
N LEU A 270 -27.89 10.22 6.90
CA LEU A 270 -27.90 8.93 7.61
C LEU A 270 -26.48 8.48 7.96
N TYR A 271 -25.54 8.56 7.01
CA TYR A 271 -24.14 8.23 7.27
C TYR A 271 -23.50 9.14 8.32
N THR A 272 -23.71 10.46 8.23
CA THR A 272 -23.07 11.41 9.16
C THR A 272 -23.66 11.35 10.57
N SER A 273 -24.95 11.00 10.72
CA SER A 273 -25.62 10.83 12.01
C SER A 273 -25.39 9.45 12.64
N TYR A 274 -24.95 8.45 11.86
CA TYR A 274 -24.73 7.11 12.39
C TYR A 274 -23.64 7.09 13.48
N ARG A 275 -24.00 6.53 14.62
CA ARG A 275 -23.12 6.30 15.78
C ARG A 275 -23.23 4.82 16.15
N PRO A 276 -22.23 3.99 15.84
CA PRO A 276 -22.20 2.61 16.32
C PRO A 276 -22.24 2.57 17.84
N ILE A 277 -23.06 1.71 18.41
CA ILE A 277 -23.29 1.61 19.87
C ILE A 277 -21.97 1.45 20.64
N ASP A 278 -21.04 0.69 20.09
CA ASP A 278 -19.76 0.41 20.74
C ASP A 278 -18.74 1.58 20.65
N SER A 279 -19.02 2.62 19.86
CA SER A 279 -18.04 3.70 19.59
C SER A 279 -18.14 4.91 20.51
N GLU A 280 -19.27 5.11 21.20
CA GLU A 280 -19.52 6.35 21.95
C GLU A 280 -18.70 6.47 23.25
N LYS A 281 -18.17 5.37 23.77
CA LYS A 281 -17.43 5.31 25.05
C LYS A 281 -16.06 4.63 24.98
N ALA A 282 -15.67 4.11 23.83
CA ALA A 282 -14.46 3.34 23.71
C ALA A 282 -13.28 4.20 23.22
N ASP A 283 -12.12 4.00 23.82
CA ASP A 283 -10.84 4.33 23.21
C ASP A 283 -10.80 3.72 21.79
N ILE A 284 -10.47 4.54 20.80
CA ILE A 284 -10.51 4.16 19.40
C ILE A 284 -9.57 2.98 19.11
N LEU A 285 -8.40 2.94 19.71
CA LEU A 285 -7.46 1.82 19.55
C LEU A 285 -8.04 0.53 20.16
N ALA A 286 -8.70 0.64 21.33
CA ALA A 286 -9.37 -0.50 21.96
C ALA A 286 -10.55 -1.00 21.11
N LEU A 287 -11.30 -0.10 20.46
CA LEU A 287 -12.37 -0.46 19.53
C LEU A 287 -11.83 -1.32 18.38
N TYR A 288 -10.74 -0.88 17.73
CA TYR A 288 -10.13 -1.60 16.61
C TYR A 288 -9.50 -2.93 17.04
N ARG A 289 -8.82 -2.99 18.19
CA ARG A 289 -8.31 -4.26 18.76
C ARG A 289 -9.42 -5.30 18.92
N LYS A 290 -10.50 -4.90 19.58
CA LYS A 290 -11.66 -5.78 19.81
C LYS A 290 -12.31 -6.23 18.49
N GLU A 291 -12.39 -5.34 17.51
CA GLU A 291 -13.02 -5.66 16.24
C GLU A 291 -12.15 -6.60 15.38
N THR A 292 -10.84 -6.37 15.32
CA THR A 292 -9.91 -7.26 14.60
C THR A 292 -9.96 -8.68 15.15
N GLU A 293 -9.99 -8.85 16.48
CA GLU A 293 -10.13 -10.16 17.10
C GLU A 293 -11.48 -10.84 16.81
N LYS A 294 -12.57 -10.06 16.77
CA LYS A 294 -13.90 -10.59 16.41
C LYS A 294 -13.93 -11.09 14.98
N LEU A 295 -13.43 -10.29 14.04
CA LEU A 295 -13.39 -10.61 12.61
C LEU A 295 -12.52 -11.84 12.37
N GLN A 296 -11.32 -11.91 12.96
CA GLN A 296 -10.45 -13.07 12.85
C GLN A 296 -11.15 -14.34 13.34
N ARG A 297 -11.73 -14.31 14.54
CA ARG A 297 -12.49 -15.46 15.07
C ARG A 297 -13.69 -15.85 14.20
N PHE A 298 -14.39 -14.85 13.64
CA PHE A 298 -15.56 -15.09 12.79
C PHE A 298 -15.18 -15.84 11.51
N PHE A 299 -14.18 -15.37 10.80
CA PHE A 299 -13.77 -15.92 9.50
C PHE A 299 -12.89 -17.18 9.61
N GLN A 300 -12.03 -17.28 10.63
CA GLN A 300 -11.26 -18.50 10.88
C GLN A 300 -12.14 -19.69 11.25
N LYS A 301 -13.27 -19.49 11.93
CA LYS A 301 -14.24 -20.58 12.20
C LYS A 301 -15.01 -21.05 10.96
N ARG A 302 -14.93 -20.35 9.84
CA ARG A 302 -15.67 -20.61 8.61
C ARG A 302 -14.73 -20.94 7.46
N GLU A 303 -14.48 -19.98 6.61
CA GLU A 303 -13.83 -20.18 5.32
C GLU A 303 -12.30 -20.26 5.41
N PHE A 304 -11.70 -19.51 6.34
CA PHE A 304 -10.25 -19.38 6.45
C PHE A 304 -9.66 -20.19 7.61
N ARG A 305 -10.21 -21.35 7.93
CA ARG A 305 -9.70 -22.25 8.99
C ARG A 305 -8.27 -22.74 8.73
N TRP A 306 -7.86 -22.76 7.48
CA TRP A 306 -6.57 -23.25 7.02
C TRP A 306 -5.47 -22.17 7.12
N VAL A 307 -5.83 -20.92 7.44
CA VAL A 307 -4.87 -19.83 7.55
C VAL A 307 -4.31 -19.76 8.96
N GLU A 308 -3.00 -19.90 9.05
CA GLU A 308 -2.24 -19.67 10.27
C GLU A 308 -1.78 -18.21 10.32
N THR A 309 -1.81 -17.61 11.49
CA THR A 309 -1.39 -16.24 11.74
C THR A 309 -0.25 -16.23 12.75
N PRO A 310 1.00 -16.50 12.30
CA PRO A 310 2.13 -16.71 13.21
C PRO A 310 2.57 -15.43 13.93
N SER A 311 2.31 -14.26 13.35
CA SER A 311 2.61 -12.96 13.95
C SER A 311 1.36 -12.37 14.59
N PRO A 312 1.39 -11.92 15.86
CA PRO A 312 0.25 -11.21 16.43
C PRO A 312 0.10 -9.83 15.78
N LEU A 313 -1.15 -9.47 15.47
CA LEU A 313 -1.51 -8.14 15.00
C LEU A 313 -1.66 -7.18 16.18
N VAL A 314 -0.93 -6.07 16.15
CA VAL A 314 -0.99 -5.02 17.17
C VAL A 314 -1.57 -3.75 16.59
N VAL A 315 -2.62 -3.22 17.21
CA VAL A 315 -3.23 -1.93 16.86
C VAL A 315 -2.52 -0.82 17.61
N VAL A 316 -1.94 0.12 16.88
CA VAL A 316 -1.12 1.22 17.43
C VAL A 316 -1.45 2.55 16.76
N GLU A 317 -1.06 3.64 17.41
CA GLU A 317 -1.11 4.98 16.82
C GLU A 317 -0.08 5.10 15.69
N THR A 318 -0.43 5.86 14.63
CA THR A 318 0.49 6.16 13.54
C THR A 318 1.64 7.06 14.03
N PRO A 319 2.90 6.70 13.78
CA PRO A 319 4.05 7.55 14.14
C PRO A 319 3.94 8.95 13.55
N ALA A 320 4.45 9.96 14.26
CA ALA A 320 4.32 11.37 13.90
C ALA A 320 4.74 11.65 12.46
N TYR A 321 5.91 11.19 12.03
CA TYR A 321 6.46 11.41 10.70
C TYR A 321 5.64 10.81 9.53
N LEU A 322 4.70 9.90 9.80
CA LEU A 322 3.81 9.31 8.79
C LEU A 322 2.41 9.93 8.76
N ARG A 323 2.05 10.78 9.73
CA ARG A 323 0.67 11.29 9.87
C ARG A 323 0.20 12.09 8.67
N SER A 324 1.09 12.88 8.05
CA SER A 324 0.76 13.70 6.88
C SER A 324 0.60 12.89 5.60
N VAL A 325 1.26 11.74 5.49
CA VAL A 325 1.32 10.93 4.26
C VAL A 325 0.48 9.66 4.31
N ARG A 326 0.31 9.03 5.48
CA ARG A 326 -0.54 7.84 5.64
C ARG A 326 -2.04 8.16 5.71
N GLY A 327 -2.85 7.17 5.39
CA GLY A 327 -4.31 7.19 5.56
C GLY A 327 -4.73 7.28 7.03
N SER A 328 -6.04 7.25 7.30
CA SER A 328 -6.58 7.22 8.68
C SER A 328 -6.36 5.88 9.35
N ALA A 329 -6.19 4.82 8.55
CA ALA A 329 -5.92 3.46 8.96
C ALA A 329 -5.01 2.84 7.90
N SER A 330 -4.04 2.04 8.30
CA SER A 330 -3.16 1.31 7.40
C SER A 330 -2.52 0.12 8.10
N PHE A 331 -2.28 -0.95 7.34
CA PHE A 331 -1.57 -2.12 7.81
C PHE A 331 -0.09 -2.04 7.45
N SER A 332 0.76 -2.60 8.29
CA SER A 332 2.19 -2.79 8.02
C SER A 332 2.59 -4.20 8.44
N ALA A 333 2.93 -5.01 7.45
CA ALA A 333 3.32 -6.39 7.70
C ALA A 333 4.75 -6.49 8.24
N SER A 334 4.92 -7.33 9.25
CA SER A 334 6.22 -7.84 9.67
C SER A 334 6.83 -8.67 8.54
N ILE A 335 8.12 -8.52 8.31
CA ILE A 335 8.83 -9.30 7.29
C ILE A 335 9.34 -10.62 7.88
N ASN A 336 9.69 -10.63 9.17
CA ASN A 336 10.18 -11.81 9.89
C ASN A 336 9.52 -11.99 11.27
N PRO A 337 8.27 -12.43 11.30
CA PRO A 337 7.53 -12.57 12.56
C PRO A 337 8.19 -13.55 13.56
N GLY A 338 8.99 -14.52 13.10
CA GLY A 338 9.70 -15.48 13.95
C GLY A 338 10.76 -14.88 14.86
N GLU A 339 11.14 -13.62 14.67
CA GLU A 339 12.21 -12.94 15.39
C GLU A 339 11.71 -11.80 16.28
N GLY A 340 10.44 -11.80 16.65
CA GLY A 340 9.87 -10.81 17.57
C GLY A 340 9.23 -9.60 16.88
N GLU A 341 9.32 -9.48 15.55
CA GLU A 341 8.56 -8.51 14.80
C GLU A 341 7.05 -8.79 14.86
N ARG A 342 6.26 -7.74 14.81
CA ARG A 342 4.80 -7.80 14.87
C ARG A 342 4.17 -7.13 13.67
N ASP A 343 3.06 -7.68 13.22
CA ASP A 343 2.19 -6.98 12.28
C ASP A 343 1.52 -5.80 12.96
N LEU A 344 1.55 -4.63 12.32
CA LEU A 344 1.04 -3.40 12.89
C LEU A 344 -0.18 -2.90 12.12
N PHE A 345 -1.22 -2.57 12.86
CA PHE A 345 -2.37 -1.87 12.34
C PHE A 345 -2.35 -0.44 12.88
N TYR A 346 -1.93 0.48 12.04
CA TYR A 346 -1.85 1.89 12.38
C TYR A 346 -3.20 2.57 12.29
N ILE A 347 -3.55 3.33 13.32
CA ILE A 347 -4.69 4.24 13.36
C ILE A 347 -4.18 5.66 13.53
N THR A 348 -4.54 6.57 12.65
CA THR A 348 -4.15 7.98 12.74
C THR A 348 -5.28 8.76 13.41
N THR A 349 -5.15 9.07 14.70
CA THR A 349 -6.15 9.82 15.46
C THR A 349 -5.93 11.32 15.35
N GLU A 350 -4.66 11.75 15.27
CA GLU A 350 -4.30 13.16 15.15
C GLU A 350 -3.77 13.45 13.73
N LYS A 351 -4.52 14.17 12.91
CA LYS A 351 -4.11 14.51 11.54
C LYS A 351 -3.70 15.95 11.31
N THR A 352 -4.15 16.89 12.11
CA THR A 352 -3.88 18.33 11.90
C THR A 352 -4.05 19.12 13.17
N LYS A 353 -3.35 20.26 13.25
CA LYS A 353 -3.56 21.32 14.28
C LYS A 353 -4.95 21.97 14.17
N ASN A 354 -5.80 21.55 13.23
CA ASN A 354 -7.17 22.04 13.04
C ASN A 354 -8.16 21.09 13.73
N GLU A 355 -8.68 21.49 14.88
CA GLU A 355 -9.59 20.70 15.74
C GLU A 355 -10.85 20.19 15.02
N ASN A 356 -11.44 20.98 14.10
CA ASN A 356 -12.64 20.57 13.36
C ASN A 356 -12.35 19.41 12.39
N ARG A 357 -11.20 19.42 11.71
CA ARG A 357 -10.80 18.35 10.81
C ARG A 357 -10.44 17.06 11.55
N CYS A 358 -9.80 17.20 12.71
CA CYS A 358 -9.51 16.09 13.61
C CYS A 358 -10.80 15.39 14.04
N SER A 359 -11.80 16.15 14.47
CA SER A 359 -13.11 15.63 14.87
C SER A 359 -13.81 14.84 13.75
N HIS A 360 -13.84 15.36 12.52
CA HIS A 360 -14.43 14.65 11.37
C HIS A 360 -13.71 13.33 11.04
N SER A 361 -12.39 13.31 11.11
CA SER A 361 -11.59 12.10 10.86
C SER A 361 -11.85 11.01 11.91
N ILE A 362 -11.89 11.37 13.19
CA ILE A 362 -12.20 10.46 14.30
C ILE A 362 -13.62 9.90 14.17
N MET A 363 -14.61 10.76 13.87
CA MET A 363 -15.99 10.32 13.68
C MET A 363 -16.15 9.36 12.49
N ARG A 364 -15.34 9.50 11.44
CA ARG A 364 -15.29 8.56 10.34
C ARG A 364 -14.67 7.22 10.77
N LEU A 365 -13.57 7.24 11.50
CA LEU A 365 -12.95 6.04 12.05
C LEU A 365 -13.95 5.24 12.90
N HIS A 366 -14.76 5.91 13.72
CA HIS A 366 -15.82 5.25 14.50
C HIS A 366 -16.90 4.63 13.62
N ARG A 367 -17.35 5.31 12.55
CA ARG A 367 -18.39 4.78 11.65
C ARG A 367 -17.92 3.61 10.81
N GLU A 368 -16.67 3.66 10.34
CA GLU A 368 -16.12 2.71 9.36
C GLU A 368 -15.30 1.58 9.99
N TYR A 369 -15.21 1.50 11.33
CA TYR A 369 -14.26 0.60 12.03
C TYR A 369 -14.34 -0.87 11.61
N LYS A 370 -15.54 -1.40 11.36
CA LYS A 370 -15.72 -2.80 10.93
C LYS A 370 -15.06 -3.06 9.57
N PHE A 371 -15.27 -2.15 8.64
CA PHE A 371 -14.77 -2.28 7.27
C PHE A 371 -13.28 -1.98 7.18
N LEU A 372 -12.79 -1.00 7.95
CA LEU A 372 -11.36 -0.73 8.05
C LEU A 372 -10.63 -1.90 8.70
N SER A 373 -11.18 -2.47 9.77
CA SER A 373 -10.61 -3.67 10.38
C SER A 373 -10.65 -4.89 9.46
N ALA A 374 -11.69 -5.03 8.63
CA ALA A 374 -11.76 -6.11 7.65
C ALA A 374 -10.71 -5.92 6.53
N HIS A 375 -10.51 -4.69 6.08
CA HIS A 375 -9.56 -4.33 5.03
C HIS A 375 -8.11 -4.53 5.49
N GLU A 376 -7.75 -3.90 6.62
CA GLU A 376 -6.38 -3.88 7.12
C GLU A 376 -6.02 -5.19 7.86
N ALA A 377 -7.01 -5.83 8.49
CA ALA A 377 -6.75 -7.02 9.27
C ALA A 377 -7.33 -8.29 8.62
N PHE A 378 -8.46 -8.80 9.12
CA PHE A 378 -9.00 -10.09 8.71
C PHE A 378 -10.45 -9.93 8.20
N PRO A 379 -10.76 -10.36 6.98
CA PRO A 379 -9.99 -11.22 6.06
C PRO A 379 -9.13 -10.48 5.00
N GLY A 380 -8.73 -9.22 5.24
CA GLY A 380 -7.97 -8.40 4.31
C GLY A 380 -6.46 -8.61 4.35
N HIS A 381 -5.68 -7.51 4.47
CA HIS A 381 -4.23 -7.49 4.35
C HIS A 381 -3.50 -8.46 5.31
N TYR A 382 -3.85 -8.48 6.58
CA TYR A 382 -3.22 -9.36 7.57
C TYR A 382 -3.40 -10.85 7.24
N LEU A 383 -4.58 -11.25 6.76
CA LEU A 383 -4.80 -12.62 6.27
C LEU A 383 -3.94 -12.89 5.04
N LEU A 384 -3.94 -11.99 4.05
CA LEU A 384 -3.17 -12.14 2.82
C LEU A 384 -1.68 -12.30 3.11
N ASP A 385 -1.11 -11.43 3.93
CA ASP A 385 0.29 -11.49 4.33
C ASP A 385 0.63 -12.75 5.14
N SER A 386 -0.29 -13.21 6.00
CA SER A 386 -0.11 -14.47 6.73
C SER A 386 -0.01 -15.67 5.78
N VAL A 387 -0.87 -15.70 4.75
CA VAL A 387 -0.80 -16.74 3.70
C VAL A 387 0.49 -16.61 2.88
N ARG A 388 0.82 -15.40 2.44
CA ARG A 388 2.02 -15.14 1.64
C ARG A 388 3.30 -15.59 2.35
N ARG A 389 3.44 -15.28 3.65
CA ARG A 389 4.59 -15.73 4.47
C ARG A 389 4.69 -17.25 4.59
N SER A 390 3.57 -17.98 4.49
CA SER A 390 3.55 -19.45 4.51
C SER A 390 3.96 -20.12 3.19
N LEU A 391 4.13 -19.34 2.11
CA LEU A 391 4.52 -19.89 0.82
C LEU A 391 5.98 -20.37 0.86
N GLU A 392 6.20 -21.61 0.44
CA GLU A 392 7.55 -22.21 0.35
C GLU A 392 8.40 -21.54 -0.74
N ASN A 393 7.74 -21.15 -1.84
CA ASN A 393 8.40 -20.51 -2.97
C ASN A 393 8.79 -19.06 -2.64
N PRO A 394 10.08 -18.71 -2.52
CA PRO A 394 10.52 -17.37 -2.14
C PRO A 394 10.15 -16.31 -3.18
N ILE A 395 10.05 -16.65 -4.47
CA ILE A 395 9.65 -15.71 -5.53
C ILE A 395 8.23 -15.20 -5.23
N ARG A 396 7.29 -16.09 -4.92
CA ARG A 396 5.89 -15.74 -4.63
C ARG A 396 5.71 -15.15 -3.23
N ARG A 397 6.62 -15.47 -2.32
CA ARG A 397 6.58 -14.94 -0.95
C ARG A 397 7.05 -13.51 -0.87
N LEU A 398 8.02 -13.09 -1.69
CA LEU A 398 8.68 -11.79 -1.59
C LEU A 398 8.13 -10.74 -2.57
N ILE A 399 7.55 -11.16 -3.70
CA ILE A 399 7.03 -10.24 -4.72
C ILE A 399 5.56 -9.94 -4.45
N GLU A 400 5.21 -8.66 -4.47
CA GLU A 400 3.86 -8.15 -4.27
C GLU A 400 3.32 -7.49 -5.54
N SER A 401 1.99 -7.42 -5.61
CA SER A 401 1.28 -6.67 -6.64
C SER A 401 0.24 -5.76 -5.98
N PRO A 402 0.40 -4.42 -6.04
CA PRO A 402 -0.60 -3.50 -5.48
C PRO A 402 -2.01 -3.77 -6.02
N LEU A 403 -2.10 -4.17 -7.29
CA LEU A 403 -3.38 -4.49 -7.92
C LEU A 403 -4.08 -5.69 -7.27
N PHE A 404 -3.32 -6.73 -6.92
CA PHE A 404 -3.86 -7.88 -6.20
C PHE A 404 -4.09 -7.55 -4.72
N TYR A 405 -3.13 -6.91 -4.08
CA TYR A 405 -3.11 -6.61 -2.65
C TYR A 405 -4.31 -5.77 -2.22
N GLU A 406 -4.53 -4.65 -2.88
CA GLU A 406 -5.67 -3.77 -2.61
C GLU A 406 -7.00 -4.34 -3.14
N GLY A 407 -6.94 -5.02 -4.27
CA GLY A 407 -8.10 -5.70 -4.84
C GLY A 407 -8.66 -6.77 -3.92
N TRP A 408 -7.77 -7.60 -3.33
CA TRP A 408 -8.16 -8.61 -2.35
C TRP A 408 -8.80 -7.98 -1.11
N SER A 409 -8.16 -6.99 -0.50
CA SER A 409 -8.67 -6.39 0.73
C SER A 409 -9.98 -5.64 0.53
N TYR A 410 -10.18 -5.00 -0.62
CA TYR A 410 -11.47 -4.43 -0.96
C TYR A 410 -12.55 -5.51 -1.23
N TYR A 411 -12.19 -6.59 -1.92
CA TYR A 411 -13.07 -7.74 -2.07
C TYR A 411 -13.45 -8.35 -0.71
N ALA A 412 -12.51 -8.47 0.20
CA ALA A 412 -12.70 -9.02 1.54
C ALA A 412 -13.72 -8.22 2.38
N GLU A 413 -13.84 -6.90 2.19
CA GLU A 413 -14.91 -6.11 2.84
C GLU A 413 -16.30 -6.59 2.44
N SER A 414 -16.51 -7.05 1.20
CA SER A 414 -17.82 -7.55 0.74
C SER A 414 -18.24 -8.85 1.43
N LEU A 415 -17.28 -9.65 1.89
CA LEU A 415 -17.56 -10.88 2.62
C LEU A 415 -18.26 -10.62 3.97
N LEU A 416 -18.13 -9.43 4.55
CA LEU A 416 -18.83 -9.08 5.78
C LEU A 416 -20.35 -9.10 5.59
N GLU A 417 -20.83 -8.63 4.44
CA GLU A 417 -22.26 -8.67 4.10
C GLU A 417 -22.67 -10.08 3.66
N GLU A 418 -21.92 -10.70 2.77
CA GLU A 418 -22.21 -12.01 2.22
C GLU A 418 -22.30 -13.12 3.30
N ASP A 419 -21.42 -13.07 4.31
CA ASP A 419 -21.38 -14.05 5.41
C ASP A 419 -22.22 -13.64 6.63
N GLY A 420 -22.93 -12.52 6.55
CA GLY A 420 -23.85 -12.05 7.58
C GLY A 420 -23.16 -11.53 8.86
N TYR A 421 -21.93 -11.01 8.74
CA TYR A 421 -21.28 -10.29 9.84
C TYR A 421 -21.92 -8.92 10.06
N ILE A 422 -22.20 -8.18 8.99
CA ILE A 422 -23.06 -7.00 9.00
C ILE A 422 -24.46 -7.39 8.54
N ARG A 423 -25.49 -6.81 9.20
CA ARG A 423 -26.88 -7.21 8.97
C ARG A 423 -27.84 -6.04 8.86
N THR A 424 -27.50 -4.89 9.45
CA THR A 424 -28.40 -3.76 9.49
C THR A 424 -28.30 -2.91 8.22
N PRO A 425 -29.40 -2.31 7.74
CA PRO A 425 -29.35 -1.44 6.56
C PRO A 425 -28.35 -0.29 6.70
N ILE A 426 -28.19 0.27 7.90
CA ILE A 426 -27.25 1.37 8.11
C ILE A 426 -25.78 0.91 7.98
N GLU A 427 -25.43 -0.32 8.39
CA GLU A 427 -24.09 -0.88 8.15
C GLU A 427 -23.84 -1.11 6.66
N LYS A 428 -24.85 -1.61 5.92
CA LYS A 428 -24.79 -1.75 4.46
C LYS A 428 -24.60 -0.39 3.78
N LEU A 429 -25.27 0.67 4.27
CA LEU A 429 -25.09 2.03 3.78
C LEU A 429 -23.65 2.51 3.98
N VAL A 430 -23.02 2.24 5.13
CA VAL A 430 -21.61 2.55 5.38
C VAL A 430 -20.72 1.81 4.38
N HIS A 431 -20.97 0.53 4.13
CA HIS A 431 -20.24 -0.26 3.13
C HIS A 431 -20.35 0.35 1.73
N LYS A 432 -21.57 0.64 1.27
CA LYS A 432 -21.81 1.24 -0.06
C LYS A 432 -21.19 2.63 -0.19
N LYS A 433 -21.24 3.46 0.85
CA LYS A 433 -20.52 4.75 0.85
C LYS A 433 -19.00 4.58 0.65
N ARG A 434 -18.40 3.56 1.26
CA ARG A 434 -16.98 3.23 1.05
C ARG A 434 -16.71 2.76 -0.38
N SER A 435 -17.61 1.97 -0.96
CA SER A 435 -17.54 1.56 -2.37
C SER A 435 -17.64 2.77 -3.31
N LEU A 436 -18.57 3.69 -3.05
CA LEU A 436 -18.70 4.94 -3.83
C LEU A 436 -17.40 5.76 -3.81
N TRP A 437 -16.77 5.87 -2.64
CA TRP A 437 -15.48 6.54 -2.51
C TRP A 437 -14.36 5.87 -3.31
N ARG A 438 -14.30 4.53 -3.36
CA ARG A 438 -13.30 3.81 -4.16
C ARG A 438 -13.55 3.95 -5.66
N ALA A 439 -14.80 3.92 -6.08
CA ALA A 439 -15.18 4.19 -7.46
C ALA A 439 -14.73 5.60 -7.89
N ALA A 440 -14.96 6.63 -7.06
CA ALA A 440 -14.46 7.98 -7.31
C ALA A 440 -12.93 8.03 -7.45
N ARG A 441 -12.20 7.35 -6.54
CA ARG A 441 -10.74 7.27 -6.60
C ARG A 441 -10.24 6.61 -7.89
N CYS A 442 -10.88 5.54 -8.32
CA CYS A 442 -10.56 4.87 -9.58
C CYS A 442 -10.76 5.80 -10.77
N MET A 443 -11.90 6.50 -10.84
CA MET A 443 -12.19 7.46 -11.89
C MET A 443 -11.22 8.66 -11.88
N ILE A 444 -10.83 9.15 -10.71
CA ILE A 444 -9.89 10.27 -10.58
C ILE A 444 -8.49 9.84 -11.01
N ASP A 445 -8.01 8.70 -10.53
CA ASP A 445 -6.65 8.20 -10.79
C ASP A 445 -6.44 7.81 -12.27
N SER A 446 -7.47 7.28 -12.94
CA SER A 446 -7.41 6.98 -14.38
C SER A 446 -7.80 8.18 -15.27
N GLY A 447 -8.68 9.04 -14.80
CA GLY A 447 -9.29 10.10 -15.61
C GLY A 447 -8.51 11.41 -15.65
N LEU A 448 -7.86 11.83 -14.56
CA LEU A 448 -7.05 13.05 -14.54
C LEU A 448 -5.85 12.98 -15.50
N PRO A 449 -5.01 11.92 -15.46
CA PRO A 449 -3.87 11.83 -16.37
C PRO A 449 -4.25 11.73 -17.83
N THR A 450 -5.40 11.12 -18.13
CA THR A 450 -5.90 10.93 -19.51
C THR A 450 -6.73 12.09 -20.02
N GLY A 451 -7.07 13.06 -19.18
CA GLY A 451 -7.95 14.18 -19.54
C GLY A 451 -9.43 13.80 -19.71
N LEU A 452 -9.85 12.58 -19.32
CA LEU A 452 -11.27 12.19 -19.30
C LEU A 452 -12.09 12.99 -18.30
N ILE A 453 -11.45 13.44 -17.23
CA ILE A 453 -11.98 14.41 -16.28
C ILE A 453 -10.92 15.47 -15.98
N ASP A 454 -11.37 16.66 -15.63
CA ASP A 454 -10.54 17.72 -15.10
C ASP A 454 -10.55 17.73 -13.55
N ARG A 455 -9.76 18.64 -12.96
CA ARG A 455 -9.68 18.80 -11.51
C ARG A 455 -11.04 19.19 -10.90
N GLU A 456 -11.80 20.06 -11.55
CA GLU A 456 -13.11 20.49 -11.05
C GLU A 456 -14.07 19.30 -10.94
N LYS A 457 -14.10 18.44 -11.96
CA LYS A 457 -14.89 17.20 -11.93
C LYS A 457 -14.42 16.23 -10.87
N ALA A 458 -13.10 16.10 -10.67
CA ALA A 458 -12.53 15.25 -9.63
C ALA A 458 -12.95 15.71 -8.21
N VAL A 459 -12.92 17.03 -7.95
CA VAL A 459 -13.41 17.61 -6.68
C VAL A 459 -14.90 17.35 -6.51
N LYS A 460 -15.74 17.58 -7.53
CA LYS A 460 -17.19 17.31 -7.50
C LYS A 460 -17.50 15.84 -7.18
N LEU A 461 -16.77 14.88 -7.74
CA LEU A 461 -16.95 13.47 -7.40
C LEU A 461 -16.75 13.22 -5.90
N LEU A 462 -15.76 13.86 -5.29
CA LEU A 462 -15.54 13.71 -3.85
C LEU A 462 -16.57 14.44 -2.99
N GLU A 463 -17.08 15.59 -3.43
CA GLU A 463 -18.23 16.26 -2.79
C GLU A 463 -19.50 15.40 -2.85
N GLU A 464 -19.72 14.71 -3.97
CA GLU A 464 -20.82 13.74 -4.11
C GLU A 464 -20.65 12.53 -3.17
N VAL A 465 -19.43 12.11 -2.87
CA VAL A 465 -19.12 11.09 -1.83
C VAL A 465 -19.38 11.61 -0.41
N GLY A 466 -19.52 12.93 -0.23
CA GLY A 466 -19.85 13.55 1.06
C GLY A 466 -18.70 14.28 1.75
N TYR A 467 -17.63 14.62 1.01
CA TYR A 467 -16.56 15.47 1.54
C TYR A 467 -16.91 16.96 1.38
N PRO A 468 -16.56 17.83 2.33
CA PRO A 468 -16.53 19.28 2.11
C PRO A 468 -15.57 19.65 0.98
N GLN A 469 -15.83 20.76 0.29
CA GLN A 469 -15.07 21.18 -0.89
C GLN A 469 -13.57 21.31 -0.61
N ASP A 470 -13.19 21.92 0.50
CA ASP A 470 -11.79 22.10 0.92
C ASP A 470 -11.09 20.76 1.19
N GLU A 471 -11.78 19.81 1.81
CA GLU A 471 -11.27 18.46 2.03
C GLU A 471 -11.20 17.66 0.70
N ALA A 472 -12.18 17.83 -0.18
CA ALA A 472 -12.20 17.20 -1.50
C ALA A 472 -11.01 17.66 -2.35
N ASP A 473 -10.73 18.95 -2.39
CA ASP A 473 -9.60 19.53 -3.12
C ASP A 473 -8.24 19.01 -2.60
N GLU A 474 -8.06 18.96 -1.28
CA GLU A 474 -6.86 18.39 -0.65
C GLU A 474 -6.70 16.89 -0.96
N ARG A 475 -7.81 16.13 -1.01
CA ARG A 475 -7.78 14.71 -1.35
C ARG A 475 -7.40 14.45 -2.80
N VAL A 476 -7.84 15.31 -3.73
CA VAL A 476 -7.39 15.24 -5.13
C VAL A 476 -5.87 15.41 -5.19
N ASN A 477 -5.30 16.37 -4.45
CA ASN A 477 -3.85 16.53 -4.36
C ASN A 477 -3.18 15.25 -3.83
N ARG A 478 -3.72 14.64 -2.76
CA ARG A 478 -3.15 13.41 -2.20
C ARG A 478 -3.22 12.23 -3.18
N PHE A 479 -4.26 12.12 -3.99
CA PHE A 479 -4.36 11.04 -4.98
C PHE A 479 -3.28 11.16 -6.05
N GLN A 480 -2.85 12.37 -6.37
CA GLN A 480 -1.77 12.62 -7.33
C GLN A 480 -0.37 12.26 -6.79
N LEU A 481 -0.21 12.06 -5.46
CA LEU A 481 1.07 11.62 -4.88
C LEU A 481 1.42 10.16 -5.20
N ASN A 482 0.44 9.35 -5.63
CA ASN A 482 0.64 7.94 -5.90
C ASN A 482 -0.18 7.48 -7.11
N PRO A 483 0.16 7.97 -8.32
CA PRO A 483 -0.60 7.70 -9.54
C PRO A 483 -0.57 6.21 -9.90
N GLY A 484 -1.73 5.67 -10.27
CA GLY A 484 -1.92 4.26 -10.59
C GLY A 484 -2.12 3.35 -9.36
N TYR A 485 -2.09 3.90 -8.15
CA TYR A 485 -2.35 3.13 -6.93
C TYR A 485 -3.84 3.11 -6.57
N HIS A 486 -4.52 4.23 -6.75
CA HIS A 486 -5.91 4.38 -6.31
C HIS A 486 -6.92 3.60 -7.17
N LEU A 487 -6.58 3.30 -8.41
CA LEU A 487 -7.38 2.42 -9.28
C LEU A 487 -7.28 0.94 -8.88
N CYS A 488 -6.22 0.54 -8.16
CA CYS A 488 -5.97 -0.86 -7.78
C CYS A 488 -7.11 -1.47 -6.96
N TYR A 489 -7.78 -0.70 -6.14
CA TYR A 489 -8.92 -1.14 -5.32
C TYR A 489 -10.07 -1.67 -6.20
N THR A 490 -10.62 -0.79 -7.01
CA THR A 490 -11.78 -1.11 -7.87
C THR A 490 -11.43 -2.09 -8.97
N LEU A 491 -10.32 -1.89 -9.68
CA LEU A 491 -9.88 -2.79 -10.74
C LEU A 491 -9.53 -4.18 -10.20
N GLY A 492 -8.76 -4.26 -9.11
CA GLY A 492 -8.36 -5.54 -8.52
C GLY A 492 -9.58 -6.33 -7.99
N ARG A 493 -10.52 -5.67 -7.31
CA ARG A 493 -11.78 -6.29 -6.90
C ARG A 493 -12.58 -6.78 -8.11
N PHE A 494 -12.69 -5.97 -9.16
CA PHE A 494 -13.38 -6.34 -10.40
C PHE A 494 -12.79 -7.62 -11.00
N GLU A 495 -11.47 -7.73 -11.11
CA GLU A 495 -10.80 -8.92 -11.64
C GLU A 495 -11.01 -10.16 -10.74
N ILE A 496 -10.96 -10.00 -9.41
CA ILE A 496 -11.24 -11.08 -8.46
C ILE A 496 -12.68 -11.56 -8.59
N LEU A 497 -13.66 -10.66 -8.73
CA LEU A 497 -15.06 -11.01 -8.92
C LEU A 497 -15.28 -11.76 -10.23
N ASN A 498 -14.63 -11.38 -11.32
CA ASN A 498 -14.68 -12.09 -12.60
C ASN A 498 -14.13 -13.51 -12.45
N LEU A 499 -12.97 -13.68 -11.83
CA LEU A 499 -12.41 -15.02 -11.57
C LEU A 499 -13.32 -15.85 -10.66
N ARG A 500 -13.87 -15.23 -9.61
CA ARG A 500 -14.82 -15.90 -8.71
C ARG A 500 -16.07 -16.37 -9.45
N HIS A 501 -16.62 -15.53 -10.31
CA HIS A 501 -17.79 -15.88 -11.12
C HIS A 501 -17.52 -17.11 -12.01
N LEU A 502 -16.34 -17.20 -12.59
CA LEU A 502 -15.96 -18.31 -13.47
C LEU A 502 -15.62 -19.61 -12.72
N PHE A 503 -14.91 -19.52 -11.60
CA PHE A 503 -14.26 -20.68 -10.97
C PHE A 503 -14.88 -21.12 -9.65
N ALA A 504 -15.54 -20.25 -8.89
CA ALA A 504 -16.15 -20.64 -7.62
C ALA A 504 -17.34 -21.62 -7.79
N PRO A 505 -18.16 -21.56 -8.85
CA PRO A 505 -19.18 -22.58 -9.11
C PRO A 505 -18.61 -23.98 -9.35
N LEU A 506 -17.37 -24.07 -9.82
CA LEU A 506 -16.69 -25.33 -10.16
C LEU A 506 -15.97 -25.95 -8.96
N ALA A 507 -15.38 -25.13 -8.11
CA ALA A 507 -14.52 -25.58 -7.02
C ALA A 507 -15.13 -25.42 -5.61
N GLY A 508 -16.19 -24.63 -5.49
CA GLY A 508 -16.68 -24.08 -4.23
C GLY A 508 -15.89 -22.84 -3.81
N ARG A 509 -16.57 -21.88 -3.15
CA ARG A 509 -15.99 -20.56 -2.77
C ARG A 509 -14.72 -20.70 -1.93
N GLY A 510 -14.72 -21.54 -0.90
CA GLY A 510 -13.57 -21.73 -0.03
C GLY A 510 -12.35 -22.33 -0.74
N SER A 511 -12.56 -23.27 -1.66
CA SER A 511 -11.46 -23.81 -2.49
C SER A 511 -10.93 -22.76 -3.46
N PHE A 512 -11.81 -21.95 -4.06
CA PHE A 512 -11.42 -20.83 -4.92
C PHE A 512 -10.51 -19.85 -4.18
N HIS A 513 -10.93 -19.38 -2.99
CA HIS A 513 -10.11 -18.46 -2.17
C HIS A 513 -8.77 -19.10 -1.79
N ARG A 514 -8.76 -20.36 -1.40
CA ARG A 514 -7.52 -21.05 -1.05
C ARG A 514 -6.55 -21.13 -2.23
N ILE A 515 -7.02 -21.53 -3.40
CA ILE A 515 -6.18 -21.63 -4.61
C ILE A 515 -5.68 -20.24 -5.02
N LEU A 516 -6.55 -19.22 -4.96
CA LEU A 516 -6.21 -17.84 -5.28
C LEU A 516 -5.07 -17.34 -4.39
N LEU A 517 -5.23 -17.42 -3.08
CA LEU A 517 -4.27 -16.88 -2.11
C LEU A 517 -2.95 -17.66 -2.06
N GLN A 518 -3.00 -19.00 -2.16
CA GLN A 518 -1.81 -19.85 -2.20
C GLN A 518 -1.01 -19.74 -3.51
N GLY A 519 -1.52 -19.02 -4.49
CA GLY A 519 -0.79 -18.70 -5.73
C GLY A 519 0.27 -17.64 -5.56
N GLY A 520 0.18 -16.82 -4.53
CA GLY A 520 0.90 -15.55 -4.42
C GLY A 520 0.21 -14.43 -5.20
N GLU A 521 0.78 -13.25 -5.20
CA GLU A 521 0.20 -12.05 -5.82
C GLU A 521 0.60 -11.95 -7.30
N LEU A 522 -0.05 -12.75 -8.13
CA LEU A 522 0.25 -12.87 -9.55
C LEU A 522 -0.54 -11.86 -10.39
N PRO A 523 -0.07 -11.50 -11.59
CA PRO A 523 -0.90 -10.87 -12.62
C PRO A 523 -2.17 -11.69 -12.90
N PHE A 524 -3.31 -11.03 -13.05
CA PHE A 524 -4.62 -11.70 -13.10
C PHE A 524 -4.77 -12.73 -14.24
N HIS A 525 -4.15 -12.50 -15.39
CA HIS A 525 -4.16 -13.48 -16.48
C HIS A 525 -3.38 -14.76 -16.15
N LEU A 526 -2.34 -14.68 -15.30
CA LEU A 526 -1.61 -15.86 -14.81
C LEU A 526 -2.41 -16.59 -13.73
N ILE A 527 -3.14 -15.85 -12.89
CA ILE A 527 -4.08 -16.44 -11.93
C ILE A 527 -5.17 -17.22 -12.69
N GLU A 528 -5.76 -16.61 -13.71
CA GLU A 528 -6.78 -17.27 -14.54
C GLU A 528 -6.26 -18.59 -15.13
N ARG A 529 -5.09 -18.55 -15.77
CA ARG A 529 -4.46 -19.74 -16.35
C ARG A 529 -4.19 -20.83 -15.30
N ARG A 530 -3.74 -20.43 -14.11
CA ARG A 530 -3.49 -21.35 -12.99
C ARG A 530 -4.79 -21.99 -12.49
N LEU A 531 -5.85 -21.21 -12.32
CA LEU A 531 -7.17 -21.70 -11.93
C LEU A 531 -7.75 -22.65 -12.97
N GLN A 532 -7.61 -22.35 -14.26
CA GLN A 532 -8.03 -23.25 -15.36
C GLN A 532 -7.34 -24.62 -15.27
N THR A 533 -6.04 -24.64 -14.99
CA THR A 533 -5.27 -25.88 -14.85
C THR A 533 -5.67 -26.67 -13.60
N LEU A 534 -5.78 -26.01 -12.45
CA LEU A 534 -6.03 -26.69 -11.16
C LEU A 534 -7.50 -27.12 -10.97
N ILE A 535 -8.43 -26.38 -11.54
CA ILE A 535 -9.88 -26.64 -11.41
C ILE A 535 -10.43 -27.34 -12.65
N GLY A 536 -10.03 -26.90 -13.85
CA GLY A 536 -10.49 -27.48 -15.12
C GLY A 536 -9.94 -28.88 -15.40
N GLY A 537 -8.70 -29.17 -14.97
CA GLY A 537 -8.07 -30.50 -15.13
C GLY A 537 -8.67 -31.63 -14.28
N LYS A 538 -9.59 -31.34 -13.36
CA LYS A 538 -10.29 -32.34 -12.55
C LYS A 538 -11.55 -32.95 -13.24
N LYS A 539 -11.80 -32.57 -14.48
CA LYS A 539 -12.99 -33.06 -15.25
C LYS A 539 -12.69 -34.22 -16.21
N ASN A 540 -11.49 -34.84 -16.13
CA ASN A 540 -11.19 -36.08 -16.90
C ASN A 540 -11.03 -37.28 -15.99
#